data_7ce1cd1a048390cdda6df9afc58c812c
#
_entry.id   7ce1cd1a048390cdda6df9afc58c812c
#
_cell.length_a   1.000
_cell.length_b   1.000
_cell.length_c   1.000
_cell.angle_alpha   90.00
_cell.angle_beta   90.00
_cell.angle_gamma   90.00
#
_symmetry.space_group_name_H-M   'P 1'
#
loop_
_entity.id
_entity.type
_entity.pdbx_description
1 polymer ?
#
loop_
_entity_poly.entity_id
_entity_poly.type
_entity_poly.pdbx_seq_one_letter_code
_entity_poly.pdbx_strand_id
1 'polypeptide(L)'
;SLALVTGIYTIYMIPGLWGGPVSLMFGMPPDVMFSESQYGVGNSYYESAGEEEVLSEIEEIKLMLSQSSSSETNFSTEELTKKKELKEKRQLGPQRIKVFHEYYEGVEYAKLVNKPIVVDFTGYACVNCRQMESNVWSDSEIKKILKGDVILISLHVDASEKLPKEEQYETTLAGKTKKVRTIGDKWMVLQANTYGTNSQPYYVFLNHNEETLIENANYQDYGSVYLFKDWLNRGLKEFAK
;
A
#
# COMPACT_ATOMS: atom_id res chain seq x y z
N SER A 1 -33.07 -11.44 -26.17
CA SER A 1 -33.70 -12.17 -25.08
C SER A 1 -32.75 -12.24 -23.88
N LEU A 2 -33.28 -12.39 -22.67
CA LEU A 2 -32.49 -12.49 -21.42
C LEU A 2 -31.43 -13.59 -21.49
N ALA A 3 -31.77 -14.73 -22.10
CA ALA A 3 -30.84 -15.86 -22.26
C ALA A 3 -29.59 -15.50 -23.08
N LEU A 4 -29.71 -14.66 -24.10
CA LEU A 4 -28.60 -14.22 -24.93
C LEU A 4 -27.67 -13.29 -24.13
N VAL A 5 -28.22 -12.37 -23.38
CA VAL A 5 -27.44 -11.44 -22.52
C VAL A 5 -26.70 -12.24 -21.44
N THR A 6 -27.38 -13.19 -20.79
CA THR A 6 -26.76 -14.05 -19.77
C THR A 6 -25.64 -14.90 -20.37
N GLY A 7 -25.85 -15.47 -21.57
CA GLY A 7 -24.83 -16.25 -22.26
C GLY A 7 -23.57 -15.43 -22.61
N ILE A 8 -23.75 -14.23 -23.16
CA ILE A 8 -22.62 -13.33 -23.47
C ILE A 8 -21.87 -12.94 -22.19
N TYR A 9 -22.59 -12.58 -21.12
CA TYR A 9 -21.98 -12.23 -19.84
C TYR A 9 -21.18 -13.40 -19.25
N THR A 10 -21.75 -14.63 -19.30
CA THR A 10 -21.05 -15.82 -18.78
C THR A 10 -19.75 -16.08 -19.55
N ILE A 11 -19.78 -16.01 -20.91
CA ILE A 11 -18.59 -16.20 -21.75
C ILE A 11 -17.53 -15.11 -21.46
N TYR A 12 -17.98 -13.87 -21.27
CA TYR A 12 -17.10 -12.74 -20.94
C TYR A 12 -16.38 -12.94 -19.60
N MET A 13 -17.02 -13.59 -18.61
CA MET A 13 -16.45 -13.83 -17.28
C MET A 13 -15.50 -15.02 -17.22
N ILE A 14 -15.49 -15.93 -18.22
CA ILE A 14 -14.63 -17.11 -18.24
C ILE A 14 -13.15 -16.78 -18.00
N PRO A 15 -12.54 -15.79 -18.69
CA PRO A 15 -11.13 -15.44 -18.44
C PRO A 15 -10.82 -15.06 -16.99
N GLY A 16 -11.79 -14.43 -16.30
CA GLY A 16 -11.63 -14.06 -14.89
C GLY A 16 -11.46 -15.25 -13.94
N LEU A 17 -11.99 -16.45 -14.31
CA LEU A 17 -11.81 -17.66 -13.51
C LEU A 17 -10.35 -18.13 -13.46
N TRP A 18 -9.55 -17.77 -14.44
CA TRP A 18 -8.12 -18.09 -14.53
C TRP A 18 -7.23 -16.85 -14.36
N GLY A 19 -7.74 -15.80 -13.70
CA GLY A 19 -6.97 -14.58 -13.44
C GLY A 19 -6.76 -13.68 -14.66
N GLY A 20 -7.44 -13.95 -15.78
CA GLY A 20 -7.42 -13.08 -16.95
C GLY A 20 -8.15 -11.76 -16.71
N PRO A 21 -7.72 -10.64 -17.34
CA PRO A 21 -8.34 -9.34 -17.15
C PRO A 21 -9.77 -9.32 -17.70
N VAL A 22 -10.73 -8.93 -16.88
CA VAL A 22 -12.13 -8.71 -17.25
C VAL A 22 -12.37 -7.19 -17.26
N SER A 23 -11.94 -6.54 -18.32
CA SER A 23 -11.79 -5.07 -18.39
C SER A 23 -13.08 -4.28 -18.10
N LEU A 24 -14.26 -4.83 -18.49
CA LEU A 24 -15.54 -4.18 -18.22
C LEU A 24 -15.94 -4.20 -16.75
N MET A 25 -15.48 -5.20 -15.99
CA MET A 25 -15.77 -5.38 -14.56
C MET A 25 -14.59 -4.98 -13.67
N PHE A 26 -13.55 -4.39 -14.27
CA PHE A 26 -12.36 -3.99 -13.56
C PHE A 26 -12.70 -3.00 -12.43
N GLY A 27 -12.26 -3.32 -11.22
CA GLY A 27 -12.56 -2.52 -10.02
C GLY A 27 -13.91 -2.79 -9.35
N MET A 28 -14.78 -3.64 -9.93
CA MET A 28 -16.01 -4.09 -9.28
C MET A 28 -15.84 -5.33 -8.39
N PRO A 29 -14.92 -6.28 -8.71
CA PRO A 29 -14.63 -7.37 -7.77
C PRO A 29 -14.04 -6.81 -6.47
N PRO A 30 -14.19 -7.53 -5.34
CA PRO A 30 -13.49 -7.18 -4.12
C PRO A 30 -11.98 -7.16 -4.36
N ASP A 31 -11.26 -6.43 -3.48
CA ASP A 31 -9.81 -6.41 -3.49
C ASP A 31 -9.25 -7.83 -3.57
N VAL A 32 -8.20 -8.02 -4.33
CA VAL A 32 -7.51 -9.31 -4.49
C VAL A 32 -7.09 -9.93 -3.16
N MET A 33 -6.92 -9.12 -2.09
CA MET A 33 -6.69 -9.60 -0.73
C MET A 33 -7.85 -10.42 -0.16
N PHE A 34 -9.08 -10.21 -0.63
CA PHE A 34 -10.29 -10.92 -0.19
C PHE A 34 -10.74 -12.00 -1.17
N SER A 35 -10.01 -12.20 -2.27
CA SER A 35 -10.27 -13.30 -3.20
C SER A 35 -9.56 -14.57 -2.75
N GLU A 36 -10.16 -15.73 -2.99
CA GLU A 36 -9.54 -17.03 -2.69
C GLU A 36 -8.23 -17.25 -3.46
N SER A 37 -8.06 -16.56 -4.59
CA SER A 37 -6.83 -16.57 -5.39
C SER A 37 -6.72 -15.28 -6.20
N GLN A 38 -5.58 -14.63 -6.13
CA GLN A 38 -5.22 -13.49 -6.98
C GLN A 38 -5.09 -13.87 -8.47
N TYR A 39 -4.94 -15.16 -8.75
CA TYR A 39 -4.61 -15.68 -10.08
C TYR A 39 -5.70 -16.60 -10.66
N GLY A 40 -6.90 -16.63 -10.05
CA GLY A 40 -8.01 -17.46 -10.47
C GLY A 40 -7.99 -18.87 -9.90
N VAL A 41 -9.04 -19.64 -10.22
CA VAL A 41 -9.23 -21.01 -9.73
C VAL A 41 -8.20 -21.95 -10.34
N GLY A 42 -7.45 -22.65 -9.51
CA GLY A 42 -6.52 -23.70 -9.92
C GLY A 42 -5.06 -23.26 -10.17
N ASN A 43 -4.73 -22.00 -9.98
CA ASN A 43 -3.34 -21.53 -10.06
C ASN A 43 -2.70 -21.54 -8.67
N SER A 44 -2.04 -22.64 -8.32
CA SER A 44 -1.20 -22.73 -7.13
C SER A 44 0.13 -22.02 -7.36
N TYR A 45 0.14 -20.69 -7.26
CA TYR A 45 1.38 -19.90 -7.33
C TYR A 45 2.16 -19.91 -6.01
N TYR A 46 1.82 -20.82 -5.11
CA TYR A 46 2.44 -20.92 -3.78
C TYR A 46 3.90 -21.40 -3.82
N GLU A 47 4.31 -22.12 -4.86
CA GLU A 47 5.69 -22.69 -4.91
C GLU A 47 6.78 -21.67 -5.30
N SER A 48 6.50 -20.74 -6.23
CA SER A 48 7.54 -19.78 -6.64
C SER A 48 7.61 -18.53 -5.72
N ALA A 49 6.57 -18.27 -4.95
CA ALA A 49 6.49 -17.13 -4.04
C ALA A 49 7.35 -17.30 -2.78
N GLY A 50 7.51 -18.54 -2.31
CA GLY A 50 8.39 -18.84 -1.19
C GLY A 50 9.87 -18.65 -1.53
N GLU A 51 10.28 -18.97 -2.75
CA GLU A 51 11.68 -18.82 -3.18
C GLU A 51 12.10 -17.36 -3.32
N GLU A 52 11.26 -16.49 -3.91
CA GLU A 52 11.55 -15.04 -4.00
C GLU A 52 11.57 -14.37 -2.62
N GLU A 53 10.70 -14.77 -1.71
CA GLU A 53 10.64 -14.23 -0.35
C GLU A 53 11.86 -14.70 0.46
N VAL A 54 12.22 -15.97 0.35
CA VAL A 54 13.44 -16.55 0.98
C VAL A 54 14.71 -15.92 0.39
N LEU A 55 14.77 -15.72 -0.93
CA LEU A 55 15.92 -15.04 -1.57
C LEU A 55 16.04 -13.59 -1.12
N SER A 56 14.92 -12.86 -0.99
CA SER A 56 14.94 -11.48 -0.48
C SER A 56 15.35 -11.40 0.99
N GLU A 57 14.95 -12.38 1.81
CA GLU A 57 15.40 -12.47 3.20
C GLU A 57 16.88 -12.86 3.33
N ILE A 58 17.36 -13.74 2.47
CA ILE A 58 18.78 -14.10 2.40
C ILE A 58 19.63 -12.90 1.96
N GLU A 59 19.18 -12.11 0.99
CA GLU A 59 19.87 -10.87 0.59
C GLU A 59 19.86 -9.81 1.71
N GLU A 60 18.74 -9.63 2.42
CA GLU A 60 18.70 -8.76 3.60
C GLU A 60 19.65 -9.25 4.71
N ILE A 61 19.69 -10.55 4.99
CA ILE A 61 20.61 -11.14 5.98
C ILE A 61 22.07 -10.97 5.53
N LYS A 62 22.38 -11.21 4.26
CA LYS A 62 23.72 -10.97 3.70
C LYS A 62 24.12 -9.50 3.78
N LEU A 63 23.20 -8.58 3.50
CA LEU A 63 23.43 -7.15 3.61
C LEU A 63 23.68 -6.74 5.06
N MET A 64 22.89 -7.27 6.01
CA MET A 64 23.09 -7.05 7.45
C MET A 64 24.44 -7.62 7.93
N LEU A 65 24.84 -8.80 7.48
CA LEU A 65 26.12 -9.42 7.82
C LEU A 65 27.31 -8.66 7.20
N SER A 66 27.15 -8.09 6.01
CA SER A 66 28.20 -7.28 5.37
C SER A 66 28.33 -5.89 6.02
N GLN A 67 27.25 -5.33 6.55
CA GLN A 67 27.26 -4.07 7.28
C GLN A 67 27.78 -4.21 8.71
N SER A 68 27.64 -5.39 9.33
CA SER A 68 28.18 -5.64 10.68
C SER A 68 29.70 -5.73 10.72
N SER A 69 30.35 -5.84 9.56
CA SER A 69 31.82 -5.90 9.47
C SER A 69 32.48 -4.56 9.18
N SER A 70 31.74 -3.48 8.95
CA SER A 70 32.32 -2.20 8.49
C SER A 70 31.84 -0.89 9.16
N SER A 71 30.90 -0.93 10.11
CA SER A 71 30.60 0.24 10.95
C SER A 71 29.86 -0.15 12.22
N GLU A 72 30.41 0.24 13.38
CA GLU A 72 29.77 0.21 14.69
C GLU A 72 28.58 1.18 14.73
N THR A 73 27.45 0.82 14.16
CA THR A 73 26.17 1.39 14.58
C THR A 73 25.68 0.54 15.75
N ASN A 74 25.96 0.99 16.97
CA ASN A 74 25.45 0.43 18.23
C ASN A 74 23.91 0.59 18.27
N PHE A 75 23.17 -0.24 17.53
CA PHE A 75 21.75 -0.42 17.75
C PHE A 75 21.58 -1.07 19.09
N SER A 76 20.81 -0.43 19.98
CA SER A 76 20.48 -1.05 21.27
C SER A 76 19.67 -2.34 21.02
N THR A 77 19.82 -3.32 21.88
CA THR A 77 19.03 -4.59 21.80
C THR A 77 17.52 -4.30 21.73
N GLU A 78 17.11 -3.19 22.31
CA GLU A 78 15.72 -2.70 22.33
C GLU A 78 15.24 -2.23 20.96
N GLU A 79 16.07 -1.49 20.23
CA GLU A 79 15.77 -1.04 18.85
C GLU A 79 15.70 -2.21 17.85
N LEU A 80 16.58 -3.20 18.01
CA LEU A 80 16.54 -4.42 17.18
C LEU A 80 15.26 -5.23 17.42
N THR A 81 14.84 -5.37 18.68
CA THR A 81 13.62 -6.07 19.05
C THR A 81 12.40 -5.34 18.47
N LYS A 82 12.35 -4.02 18.63
CA LYS A 82 11.27 -3.19 18.09
C LYS A 82 11.21 -3.21 16.57
N LYS A 83 12.35 -3.15 15.89
CA LYS A 83 12.44 -3.29 14.43
C LYS A 83 11.85 -4.62 13.96
N LYS A 84 12.15 -5.74 14.65
CA LYS A 84 11.60 -7.06 14.34
C LYS A 84 10.09 -7.10 14.55
N GLU A 85 9.60 -6.62 15.70
CA GLU A 85 8.18 -6.55 16.02
C GLU A 85 7.39 -5.76 14.95
N LEU A 86 7.85 -4.56 14.60
CA LEU A 86 7.21 -3.73 13.57
C LEU A 86 7.30 -4.38 12.18
N LYS A 87 8.41 -5.05 11.84
CA LYS A 87 8.51 -5.78 10.56
C LYS A 87 7.43 -6.85 10.42
N GLU A 88 7.10 -7.56 11.50
CA GLU A 88 6.07 -8.61 11.53
C GLU A 88 4.64 -8.04 11.40
N LYS A 89 4.40 -6.78 11.73
CA LYS A 89 3.10 -6.10 11.56
C LYS A 89 2.79 -5.72 10.10
N ARG A 90 3.77 -5.79 9.20
CA ARG A 90 3.56 -5.53 7.78
C ARG A 90 2.72 -6.64 7.16
N GLN A 91 1.65 -6.25 6.47
CA GLN A 91 0.77 -7.16 5.78
C GLN A 91 1.07 -7.20 4.28
N LEU A 92 0.70 -8.29 3.62
CA LEU A 92 0.86 -8.43 2.18
C LEU A 92 -0.26 -7.66 1.47
N GLY A 93 0.09 -6.61 0.78
CA GLY A 93 -0.82 -5.79 -0.03
C GLY A 93 -0.78 -6.14 -1.52
N PRO A 94 -1.36 -5.26 -2.36
CA PRO A 94 -1.36 -5.42 -3.81
C PRO A 94 0.03 -5.64 -4.38
N GLN A 95 0.14 -6.37 -5.48
CA GLN A 95 1.40 -6.74 -6.14
C GLN A 95 2.42 -7.42 -5.22
N ARG A 96 1.95 -8.03 -4.11
CA ARG A 96 2.78 -8.66 -3.07
C ARG A 96 3.79 -7.69 -2.45
N ILE A 97 3.38 -6.44 -2.29
CA ILE A 97 4.16 -5.41 -1.60
C ILE A 97 3.77 -5.44 -0.12
N LYS A 98 4.75 -5.53 0.79
CA LYS A 98 4.49 -5.47 2.24
C LYS A 98 4.18 -4.03 2.66
N VAL A 99 3.01 -3.82 3.28
CA VAL A 99 2.49 -2.50 3.67
C VAL A 99 2.15 -2.45 5.15
N PHE A 100 2.12 -1.25 5.71
CA PHE A 100 1.49 -0.97 7.00
C PHE A 100 0.06 -0.46 6.77
N HIS A 101 -0.88 -0.87 7.62
CA HIS A 101 -2.24 -0.30 7.67
C HIS A 101 -2.46 0.63 8.86
N GLU A 102 -1.45 0.74 9.74
CA GLU A 102 -1.38 1.69 10.84
C GLU A 102 -0.31 2.75 10.55
N TYR A 103 -0.72 4.02 10.57
CA TYR A 103 0.13 5.14 10.16
C TYR A 103 1.39 5.26 11.03
N TYR A 104 1.20 5.29 12.36
CA TYR A 104 2.32 5.52 13.29
C TYR A 104 3.30 4.35 13.34
N GLU A 105 2.84 3.12 13.19
CA GLU A 105 3.71 1.94 13.10
C GLU A 105 4.61 1.99 11.86
N GLY A 106 4.04 2.42 10.72
CA GLY A 106 4.79 2.61 9.49
C GLY A 106 5.83 3.73 9.58
N VAL A 107 5.46 4.87 10.17
CA VAL A 107 6.38 6.00 10.42
C VAL A 107 7.53 5.58 11.33
N GLU A 108 7.23 4.88 12.41
CA GLU A 108 8.25 4.42 13.35
C GLU A 108 9.21 3.41 12.70
N TYR A 109 8.68 2.46 11.95
CA TYR A 109 9.51 1.50 11.21
C TYR A 109 10.39 2.18 10.18
N ALA A 110 9.88 3.19 9.46
CA ALA A 110 10.64 3.97 8.48
C ALA A 110 11.86 4.66 9.11
N LYS A 111 11.70 5.23 10.30
CA LYS A 111 12.81 5.81 11.08
C LYS A 111 13.87 4.77 11.43
N LEU A 112 13.46 3.58 11.90
CA LEU A 112 14.37 2.49 12.27
C LEU A 112 15.15 1.89 11.10
N VAL A 113 14.59 1.94 9.88
CA VAL A 113 15.24 1.40 8.68
C VAL A 113 15.85 2.48 7.78
N ASN A 114 15.75 3.74 8.20
CA ASN A 114 16.21 4.92 7.46
C ASN A 114 15.72 4.97 6.00
N LYS A 115 14.40 4.77 5.81
CA LYS A 115 13.75 4.85 4.49
C LYS A 115 12.64 5.89 4.50
N PRO A 116 12.41 6.60 3.37
CA PRO A 116 11.30 7.52 3.26
C PRO A 116 9.96 6.78 3.28
N ILE A 117 8.89 7.54 3.47
CA ILE A 117 7.55 7.03 3.61
C ILE A 117 6.73 7.41 2.38
N VAL A 118 5.99 6.46 1.83
CA VAL A 118 4.90 6.72 0.90
C VAL A 118 3.59 6.36 1.60
N VAL A 119 2.74 7.35 1.83
CA VAL A 119 1.39 7.12 2.34
C VAL A 119 0.45 7.01 1.15
N ASP A 120 -0.31 5.93 1.09
CA ASP A 120 -1.36 5.66 0.12
C ASP A 120 -2.72 5.73 0.82
N PHE A 121 -3.47 6.81 0.61
CA PHE A 121 -4.86 6.87 1.00
C PHE A 121 -5.69 6.16 -0.07
N THR A 122 -6.20 5.00 0.27
CA THR A 122 -6.89 4.06 -0.61
C THR A 122 -8.27 3.71 -0.07
N GLY A 123 -9.00 2.84 -0.77
CA GLY A 123 -10.28 2.33 -0.32
C GLY A 123 -10.61 0.98 -0.96
N TYR A 124 -11.33 0.13 -0.23
CA TYR A 124 -11.77 -1.17 -0.74
C TYR A 124 -12.69 -1.04 -1.97
N ALA A 125 -13.56 -0.03 -1.97
CA ALA A 125 -14.48 0.25 -3.08
C ALA A 125 -13.90 1.20 -4.14
N CYS A 126 -12.60 1.52 -4.09
CA CYS A 126 -11.97 2.52 -4.94
C CYS A 126 -11.50 1.92 -6.28
N VAL A 127 -12.24 2.14 -7.35
CA VAL A 127 -11.90 1.66 -8.72
C VAL A 127 -10.55 2.19 -9.20
N ASN A 128 -10.28 3.48 -9.03
CA ASN A 128 -9.02 4.09 -9.45
C ASN A 128 -7.82 3.54 -8.67
N CYS A 129 -8.01 3.17 -7.39
CA CYS A 129 -6.98 2.50 -6.59
C CYS A 129 -6.63 1.14 -7.20
N ARG A 130 -7.65 0.32 -7.54
CA ARG A 130 -7.45 -0.98 -8.24
C ARG A 130 -6.73 -0.80 -9.57
N GLN A 131 -7.02 0.28 -10.31
CA GLN A 131 -6.33 0.57 -11.57
C GLN A 131 -4.87 0.95 -11.36
N MET A 132 -4.54 1.76 -10.36
CA MET A 132 -3.16 2.04 -9.99
C MET A 132 -2.39 0.77 -9.66
N GLU A 133 -2.95 -0.07 -8.80
CA GLU A 133 -2.33 -1.32 -8.35
C GLU A 133 -2.10 -2.31 -9.48
N SER A 134 -3.07 -2.43 -10.40
CA SER A 134 -2.98 -3.41 -11.49
C SER A 134 -2.16 -2.93 -12.68
N ASN A 135 -2.23 -1.64 -13.03
CA ASN A 135 -1.63 -1.11 -14.26
C ASN A 135 -0.33 -0.34 -14.03
N VAL A 136 -0.15 0.23 -12.84
CA VAL A 136 1.02 1.07 -12.52
C VAL A 136 1.96 0.36 -11.55
N TRP A 137 1.47 -0.16 -10.42
CA TRP A 137 2.32 -0.85 -9.45
C TRP A 137 2.83 -2.21 -9.96
N SER A 138 2.19 -2.79 -10.98
CA SER A 138 2.65 -4.03 -11.64
C SER A 138 3.95 -3.86 -12.43
N ASP A 139 4.35 -2.62 -12.78
CA ASP A 139 5.63 -2.35 -13.42
C ASP A 139 6.80 -2.78 -12.52
N SER A 140 7.80 -3.42 -13.10
CA SER A 140 8.91 -4.05 -12.37
C SER A 140 9.76 -3.05 -11.59
N GLU A 141 9.98 -1.83 -12.14
CA GLU A 141 10.78 -0.80 -11.47
C GLU A 141 10.00 -0.13 -10.35
N ILE A 142 8.72 0.18 -10.58
CA ILE A 142 7.84 0.71 -9.54
C ILE A 142 7.70 -0.29 -8.40
N LYS A 143 7.45 -1.57 -8.72
CA LYS A 143 7.37 -2.65 -7.74
C LYS A 143 8.65 -2.77 -6.92
N LYS A 144 9.82 -2.66 -7.55
CA LYS A 144 11.11 -2.68 -6.86
C LYS A 144 11.23 -1.52 -5.87
N ILE A 145 10.90 -0.31 -6.27
CA ILE A 145 10.92 0.88 -5.39
C ILE A 145 9.96 0.70 -4.22
N LEU A 146 8.70 0.31 -4.49
CA LEU A 146 7.68 0.15 -3.44
C LEU A 146 8.00 -1.00 -2.47
N LYS A 147 8.69 -2.05 -2.90
CA LYS A 147 9.13 -3.16 -2.05
C LYS A 147 10.38 -2.83 -1.22
N GLY A 148 11.33 -2.08 -1.79
CA GLY A 148 12.68 -1.98 -1.27
C GLY A 148 13.12 -0.60 -0.81
N ASP A 149 12.73 0.47 -1.50
CA ASP A 149 13.35 1.79 -1.32
C ASP A 149 12.51 2.73 -0.44
N VAL A 150 11.23 2.41 -0.23
CA VAL A 150 10.31 3.19 0.61
C VAL A 150 9.59 2.30 1.63
N ILE A 151 9.01 2.90 2.65
CA ILE A 151 8.03 2.25 3.51
C ILE A 151 6.63 2.68 3.06
N LEU A 152 5.86 1.71 2.59
CA LEU A 152 4.51 1.93 2.11
C LEU A 152 3.51 1.77 3.25
N ILE A 153 2.67 2.81 3.45
CA ILE A 153 1.59 2.84 4.44
C ILE A 153 0.28 3.01 3.66
N SER A 154 -0.54 1.95 3.58
CA SER A 154 -1.83 1.97 2.87
C SER A 154 -2.98 2.10 3.85
N LEU A 155 -3.66 3.24 3.80
CA LEU A 155 -4.71 3.64 4.73
C LEU A 155 -6.08 3.58 4.02
N HIS A 156 -6.89 2.59 4.39
CA HIS A 156 -8.22 2.40 3.80
C HIS A 156 -9.24 3.35 4.46
N VAL A 157 -9.60 4.42 3.76
CA VAL A 157 -10.50 5.47 4.28
C VAL A 157 -11.98 5.03 4.35
N ASP A 158 -12.31 3.89 3.78
CA ASP A 158 -13.64 3.27 3.81
C ASP A 158 -13.71 1.99 4.67
N ALA A 159 -12.64 1.72 5.45
CA ALA A 159 -12.61 0.60 6.37
C ALA A 159 -13.74 0.70 7.41
N SER A 160 -14.54 -0.37 7.52
CA SER A 160 -15.74 -0.43 8.37
C SER A 160 -15.47 -0.95 9.78
N GLU A 161 -14.26 -1.45 10.07
CA GLU A 161 -13.85 -1.93 11.37
C GLU A 161 -13.98 -0.82 12.40
N LYS A 162 -14.64 -1.14 13.53
CA LYS A 162 -14.87 -0.18 14.60
C LYS A 162 -13.61 0.03 15.43
N LEU A 163 -13.31 1.28 15.70
CA LEU A 163 -12.33 1.63 16.70
C LEU A 163 -12.80 1.19 18.11
N PRO A 164 -11.89 0.83 19.02
CA PRO A 164 -12.20 0.70 20.44
C PRO A 164 -12.95 1.94 20.93
N LYS A 165 -13.85 1.77 21.90
CA LYS A 165 -14.71 2.89 22.38
C LYS A 165 -13.89 4.07 22.92
N GLU A 166 -12.76 3.78 23.55
CA GLU A 166 -11.79 4.74 24.09
C GLU A 166 -11.06 5.55 23.04
N GLU A 167 -10.96 5.03 21.80
CA GLU A 167 -10.34 5.69 20.65
C GLU A 167 -11.36 6.45 19.77
N GLN A 168 -12.66 6.30 20.07
CA GLN A 168 -13.70 7.02 19.33
C GLN A 168 -13.79 8.47 19.83
N TYR A 169 -13.85 9.41 18.89
CA TYR A 169 -13.92 10.84 19.21
C TYR A 169 -14.78 11.61 18.22
N GLU A 170 -15.04 12.86 18.55
CA GLU A 170 -15.69 13.83 17.65
C GLU A 170 -14.67 14.89 17.24
N THR A 171 -14.70 15.28 15.98
CA THR A 171 -13.84 16.33 15.42
C THR A 171 -14.62 17.21 14.46
N THR A 172 -14.04 18.32 14.04
CA THR A 172 -14.61 19.17 13.00
C THR A 172 -13.98 18.84 11.66
N LEU A 173 -14.82 18.56 10.67
CA LEU A 173 -14.43 18.33 9.29
C LEU A 173 -15.25 19.24 8.38
N ALA A 174 -14.59 20.11 7.61
CA ALA A 174 -15.24 21.11 6.74
C ALA A 174 -16.35 21.92 7.46
N GLY A 175 -16.10 22.33 8.71
CA GLY A 175 -17.04 23.12 9.52
C GLY A 175 -18.21 22.34 10.11
N LYS A 176 -18.25 21.00 9.97
CA LYS A 176 -19.29 20.14 10.53
C LYS A 176 -18.70 19.15 11.53
N THR A 177 -19.47 18.81 12.57
CA THR A 177 -19.07 17.77 13.53
C THR A 177 -19.08 16.40 12.84
N LYS A 178 -17.93 15.71 12.83
CA LYS A 178 -17.74 14.34 12.36
C LYS A 178 -17.47 13.44 13.55
N LYS A 179 -18.20 12.34 13.66
CA LYS A 179 -17.93 11.26 14.63
C LYS A 179 -16.98 10.26 14.01
N VAL A 180 -15.83 10.07 14.64
CA VAL A 180 -14.81 9.09 14.25
C VAL A 180 -15.06 7.82 15.05
N ARG A 181 -15.55 6.78 14.38
CA ARG A 181 -15.97 5.52 14.98
C ARG A 181 -15.35 4.30 14.36
N THR A 182 -14.84 4.43 13.13
CA THR A 182 -14.22 3.35 12.38
C THR A 182 -12.77 3.70 12.03
N ILE A 183 -12.00 2.67 11.68
CA ILE A 183 -10.64 2.87 11.16
C ILE A 183 -10.67 3.76 9.91
N GLY A 184 -11.64 3.54 9.01
CA GLY A 184 -11.80 4.39 7.83
C GLY A 184 -12.11 5.85 8.17
N ASP A 185 -12.98 6.11 9.18
CA ASP A 185 -13.22 7.48 9.65
C ASP A 185 -11.93 8.16 10.13
N LYS A 186 -11.07 7.42 10.88
CA LYS A 186 -9.77 7.90 11.39
C LYS A 186 -8.88 8.35 10.24
N TRP A 187 -8.72 7.53 9.22
CA TRP A 187 -7.85 7.84 8.07
C TRP A 187 -8.43 8.90 7.15
N MET A 188 -9.74 8.90 6.93
CA MET A 188 -10.41 9.95 6.17
C MET A 188 -10.24 11.31 6.84
N VAL A 189 -10.37 11.39 8.16
CA VAL A 189 -10.18 12.65 8.92
C VAL A 189 -8.72 13.09 8.88
N LEU A 190 -7.78 12.15 9.01
CA LEU A 190 -6.34 12.44 8.85
C LEU A 190 -6.06 13.05 7.47
N GLN A 191 -6.52 12.40 6.40
CA GLN A 191 -6.34 12.88 5.03
C GLN A 191 -6.93 14.28 4.84
N ALA A 192 -8.18 14.46 5.20
CA ALA A 192 -8.89 15.71 4.96
C ALA A 192 -8.34 16.89 5.77
N ASN A 193 -7.96 16.67 7.03
CA ASN A 193 -7.43 17.74 7.88
C ASN A 193 -5.98 18.11 7.51
N THR A 194 -5.17 17.13 7.10
CA THR A 194 -3.75 17.37 6.79
C THR A 194 -3.56 17.87 5.36
N TYR A 195 -4.29 17.29 4.40
CA TYR A 195 -4.07 17.56 2.97
C TYR A 195 -5.24 18.28 2.27
N GLY A 196 -6.31 18.61 3.00
CA GLY A 196 -7.45 19.34 2.45
C GLY A 196 -8.28 18.59 1.41
N THR A 197 -8.13 17.28 1.32
CA THR A 197 -8.80 16.44 0.33
C THR A 197 -9.25 15.10 0.94
N ASN A 198 -10.21 14.45 0.28
CA ASN A 198 -10.65 13.08 0.60
C ASN A 198 -10.77 12.21 -0.67
N SER A 199 -10.01 12.53 -1.71
CA SER A 199 -9.97 11.75 -2.96
C SER A 199 -9.05 10.54 -2.82
N GLN A 200 -9.35 9.44 -3.52
CA GLN A 200 -8.55 8.22 -3.59
C GLN A 200 -8.35 7.77 -5.06
N PRO A 201 -7.21 7.17 -5.39
CA PRO A 201 -6.00 7.09 -4.56
C PRO A 201 -5.34 8.45 -4.39
N TYR A 202 -4.70 8.65 -3.25
CA TYR A 202 -3.95 9.87 -2.98
C TYR A 202 -2.63 9.51 -2.27
N TYR A 203 -1.52 9.90 -2.87
CA TYR A 203 -0.19 9.54 -2.42
C TYR A 203 0.57 10.72 -1.87
N VAL A 204 1.24 10.52 -0.74
CA VAL A 204 2.07 11.52 -0.08
C VAL A 204 3.45 10.94 0.16
N PHE A 205 4.49 11.69 -0.20
CA PHE A 205 5.88 11.30 0.02
C PHE A 205 6.46 12.07 1.22
N LEU A 206 6.83 11.37 2.29
CA LEU A 206 7.23 11.98 3.56
C LEU A 206 8.67 11.64 3.95
N ASN A 207 9.29 12.56 4.69
CA ASN A 207 10.49 12.29 5.47
C ASN A 207 10.15 11.72 6.86
N HIS A 208 11.17 11.51 7.70
CA HIS A 208 11.03 11.00 9.07
C HIS A 208 10.34 11.98 10.05
N ASN A 209 10.28 13.26 9.71
CA ASN A 209 9.58 14.28 10.49
C ASN A 209 8.13 14.44 10.05
N GLU A 210 7.64 13.55 9.15
CA GLU A 210 6.29 13.60 8.58
C GLU A 210 6.06 14.85 7.69
N GLU A 211 7.14 15.45 7.19
CA GLU A 211 7.06 16.58 6.25
C GLU A 211 6.98 16.07 4.82
N THR A 212 6.09 16.67 4.03
CA THR A 212 5.92 16.35 2.61
C THR A 212 7.15 16.81 1.82
N LEU A 213 7.79 15.90 1.10
CA LEU A 213 9.03 16.15 0.36
C LEU A 213 8.80 16.72 -1.04
N ILE A 214 7.72 16.31 -1.68
CA ILE A 214 7.34 16.70 -3.06
C ILE A 214 5.83 16.86 -3.13
N GLU A 215 5.30 17.37 -4.25
CA GLU A 215 3.87 17.47 -4.48
C GLU A 215 3.17 16.09 -4.37
N ASN A 216 1.94 16.10 -3.88
CA ASN A 216 1.18 14.87 -3.69
C ASN A 216 0.67 14.33 -5.04
N ALA A 217 0.58 12.99 -5.16
CA ALA A 217 0.14 12.34 -6.37
C ALA A 217 -1.30 11.81 -6.24
N ASN A 218 -2.00 11.74 -7.37
CA ASN A 218 -3.33 11.15 -7.50
C ASN A 218 -3.44 10.39 -8.83
N TYR A 219 -4.56 9.70 -9.05
CA TYR A 219 -4.75 8.91 -10.27
C TYR A 219 -4.83 9.77 -11.54
N GLN A 220 -5.42 10.96 -11.47
CA GLN A 220 -5.63 11.81 -12.65
C GLN A 220 -4.32 12.31 -13.23
N ASP A 221 -3.42 12.75 -12.36
CA ASP A 221 -2.15 13.36 -12.75
C ASP A 221 -1.02 12.34 -12.88
N TYR A 222 -1.06 11.24 -12.11
CA TYR A 222 0.02 10.25 -12.00
C TYR A 222 -0.41 8.81 -12.32
N GLY A 223 -1.56 8.60 -12.95
CA GLY A 223 -2.12 7.28 -13.28
C GLY A 223 -1.41 6.53 -14.41
N SER A 224 -0.17 6.87 -14.75
CA SER A 224 0.65 6.15 -15.72
C SER A 224 1.98 5.70 -15.09
N VAL A 225 2.53 4.60 -15.60
CA VAL A 225 3.83 4.05 -15.16
C VAL A 225 4.93 5.12 -15.20
N TYR A 226 5.03 5.86 -16.31
CA TYR A 226 6.07 6.88 -16.48
C TYR A 226 5.98 7.99 -15.42
N LEU A 227 4.79 8.58 -15.25
CA LEU A 227 4.59 9.71 -14.34
C LEU A 227 4.74 9.29 -12.87
N PHE A 228 4.19 8.15 -12.50
CA PHE A 228 4.29 7.66 -11.12
C PHE A 228 5.72 7.23 -10.76
N LYS A 229 6.44 6.60 -11.69
CA LYS A 229 7.86 6.28 -11.50
C LYS A 229 8.72 7.55 -11.35
N ASP A 230 8.48 8.57 -12.17
CA ASP A 230 9.17 9.86 -12.03
C ASP A 230 8.89 10.50 -10.67
N TRP A 231 7.64 10.49 -10.22
CA TRP A 231 7.24 10.98 -8.90
C TRP A 231 7.97 10.26 -7.77
N LEU A 232 8.02 8.93 -7.79
CA LEU A 232 8.76 8.13 -6.80
C LEU A 232 10.26 8.47 -6.79
N ASN A 233 10.87 8.57 -7.97
CA ASN A 233 12.30 8.88 -8.09
C ASN A 233 12.64 10.30 -7.59
N ARG A 234 11.75 11.28 -7.82
CA ARG A 234 11.92 12.64 -7.27
C ARG A 234 11.83 12.63 -5.75
N GLY A 235 10.87 11.90 -5.18
CA GLY A 235 10.76 11.75 -3.73
C GLY A 235 12.00 11.11 -3.10
N LEU A 236 12.51 10.03 -3.69
CA LEU A 236 13.75 9.39 -3.25
C LEU A 236 14.96 10.33 -3.31
N LYS A 237 15.07 11.10 -4.39
CA LYS A 237 16.15 12.09 -4.56
C LYS A 237 16.05 13.22 -3.54
N GLU A 238 14.85 13.67 -3.21
CA GLU A 238 14.63 14.72 -2.21
C GLU A 238 14.98 14.23 -0.80
N PHE A 239 14.59 13.00 -0.47
CA PHE A 239 14.93 12.38 0.82
C PHE A 239 16.44 12.18 1.02
N ALA A 240 17.20 11.98 -0.05
CA ALA A 240 18.66 11.77 0.00
C ALA A 240 19.49 13.07 0.17
N LYS A 241 18.84 14.25 0.18
CA LYS A 241 19.53 15.55 0.42
C LYS A 241 19.73 15.81 1.90
#